data_1156019364fd7345f4789400941fb95a
#
_entry.id   1156019364fd7345f4789400941fb95a
#
_cell.length_a   1.000
_cell.length_b   1.000
_cell.length_c   1.000
_cell.angle_alpha   90.00
_cell.angle_beta   90.00
_cell.angle_gamma   90.00
#
_symmetry.space_group_name_H-M   'P 1'
#
loop_
_entity.id
_entity.type
_entity.pdbx_description
1 polymer ?
#
loop_
_entity_poly.entity_id
_entity_poly.type
_entity_poly.pdbx_seq_one_letter_code
_entity_poly.pdbx_strand_id
1 'polypeptide(L)'
;MEYKYEKLTDKIYVCASSDHRFGTDAFLLADFSQYRAKDKVCDLGTGCGIIPLIMQKKLPPQVTYAVDIQEGAIEQLRLGLEKSETAGIVPVCADLKELWEGAPLGQLDLVTCNPPYKVNNAGFQSVITAQKIARHEILCTIDDVCAAAQKLLKFGGRLCVCNRPERLSDVIFAMKSHDIEPKRLRFVSKNAEEAPWLFLIEGKKGSKPFMKVEPQLYIRSENGSSEELQKIYDTGKEQV
;
A
#
# COMPACT_ATOMS: atom_id res chain seq x y z
N MET A 1 6.51 18.93 -15.68
CA MET A 1 5.52 17.87 -15.36
C MET A 1 4.19 18.54 -15.11
N GLU A 2 3.11 18.02 -15.68
CA GLU A 2 1.76 18.55 -15.41
C GLU A 2 1.20 17.78 -14.19
N TYR A 3 0.90 18.53 -13.12
CA TYR A 3 0.29 17.98 -11.91
C TYR A 3 -1.23 18.11 -11.98
N LYS A 4 -1.93 17.05 -11.56
CA LYS A 4 -3.38 17.01 -11.49
C LYS A 4 -3.80 16.67 -10.07
N TYR A 5 -4.70 17.47 -9.51
CA TYR A 5 -5.25 17.20 -8.19
C TYR A 5 -6.54 16.41 -8.30
N GLU A 6 -6.56 15.27 -7.64
CA GLU A 6 -7.76 14.42 -7.50
C GLU A 6 -8.32 14.56 -6.08
N LYS A 7 -9.62 14.73 -5.97
CA LYS A 7 -10.31 14.97 -4.70
C LYS A 7 -10.71 13.63 -4.07
N LEU A 8 -10.19 13.34 -2.87
CA LEU A 8 -10.64 12.19 -2.06
C LEU A 8 -11.80 12.56 -1.14
N THR A 9 -11.79 13.78 -0.59
CA THR A 9 -12.88 14.40 0.18
C THR A 9 -12.87 15.91 -0.10
N ASP A 10 -13.80 16.67 0.53
CA ASP A 10 -13.78 18.13 0.43
C ASP A 10 -12.50 18.77 1.00
N LYS A 11 -11.78 18.04 1.84
CA LYS A 11 -10.61 18.49 2.59
C LYS A 11 -9.31 17.76 2.24
N ILE A 12 -9.35 16.68 1.47
CA ILE A 12 -8.19 15.84 1.16
C ILE A 12 -8.03 15.68 -0.35
N TYR A 13 -6.86 16.00 -0.84
CA TYR A 13 -6.49 15.98 -2.26
C TYR A 13 -5.24 15.13 -2.47
N VAL A 14 -5.23 14.36 -3.55
CA VAL A 14 -4.03 13.69 -4.08
C VAL A 14 -3.49 14.50 -5.24
N CYS A 15 -2.19 14.76 -5.24
CA CYS A 15 -1.49 15.31 -6.40
C CYS A 15 -0.94 14.13 -7.21
N ALA A 16 -1.46 13.92 -8.42
CA ALA A 16 -1.04 12.85 -9.33
C ALA A 16 -0.36 13.42 -10.57
N SER A 17 0.51 12.64 -11.20
CA SER A 17 1.14 12.94 -12.48
C SER A 17 1.09 11.72 -13.42
N SER A 18 1.61 11.86 -14.64
CA SER A 18 1.76 10.72 -15.57
C SER A 18 2.63 9.60 -14.99
N ASP A 19 3.61 9.94 -14.16
CA ASP A 19 4.63 9.02 -13.65
C ASP A 19 4.21 8.34 -12.35
N HIS A 20 3.43 9.02 -11.51
CA HIS A 20 2.91 8.49 -10.24
C HIS A 20 1.38 8.61 -10.22
N ARG A 21 0.74 7.48 -10.54
CA ARG A 21 -0.71 7.28 -10.49
C ARG A 21 -1.01 6.22 -9.45
N PHE A 22 -2.26 6.16 -9.04
CA PHE A 22 -2.75 5.14 -8.12
C PHE A 22 -3.90 4.35 -8.75
N GLY A 23 -4.07 3.13 -8.29
CA GLY A 23 -5.13 2.21 -8.72
C GLY A 23 -6.02 1.75 -7.58
N THR A 24 -6.96 0.88 -7.91
CA THR A 24 -7.87 0.24 -6.96
C THR A 24 -7.13 -0.53 -5.87
N ASP A 25 -5.96 -1.10 -6.18
CA ASP A 25 -5.09 -1.84 -5.27
C ASP A 25 -4.71 -1.06 -4.01
N ALA A 26 -4.43 0.24 -4.14
CA ALA A 26 -4.12 1.10 -3.01
C ALA A 26 -5.31 1.25 -2.02
N PHE A 27 -6.54 1.38 -2.54
CA PHE A 27 -7.76 1.43 -1.73
C PHE A 27 -8.01 0.09 -1.04
N LEU A 28 -7.83 -1.01 -1.76
CA LEU A 28 -8.00 -2.37 -1.22
C LEU A 28 -6.99 -2.65 -0.11
N LEU A 29 -5.72 -2.25 -0.29
CA LEU A 29 -4.68 -2.44 0.72
C LEU A 29 -4.92 -1.58 1.96
N ALA A 30 -5.27 -0.32 1.77
CA ALA A 30 -5.59 0.59 2.89
C ALA A 30 -6.76 0.05 3.73
N ASP A 31 -7.81 -0.47 3.09
CA ASP A 31 -8.95 -1.07 3.78
C ASP A 31 -8.57 -2.38 4.49
N PHE A 32 -7.85 -3.28 3.82
CA PHE A 32 -7.39 -4.55 4.37
C PHE A 32 -6.49 -4.36 5.59
N SER A 33 -5.75 -3.26 5.68
CA SER A 33 -4.75 -3.02 6.73
C SER A 33 -5.34 -2.88 8.15
N GLN A 34 -6.63 -2.56 8.30
CA GLN A 34 -7.37 -2.52 9.59
C GLN A 34 -6.59 -1.86 10.74
N TYR A 35 -6.12 -0.64 10.54
CA TYR A 35 -5.38 0.14 11.52
C TYR A 35 -6.30 0.87 12.51
N ARG A 36 -5.71 1.47 13.54
CA ARG A 36 -6.39 2.22 14.62
C ARG A 36 -5.87 3.66 14.66
N ALA A 37 -6.66 4.59 15.16
CA ALA A 37 -6.24 6.01 15.30
C ALA A 37 -4.96 6.22 16.12
N LYS A 38 -4.65 5.34 17.07
CA LYS A 38 -3.42 5.40 17.88
C LYS A 38 -2.21 4.73 17.25
N ASP A 39 -2.38 4.06 16.11
CA ASP A 39 -1.30 3.30 15.46
C ASP A 39 -0.30 4.26 14.82
N LYS A 40 0.98 3.93 14.94
CA LYS A 40 2.08 4.54 14.18
C LYS A 40 2.29 3.70 12.93
N VAL A 41 2.18 4.33 11.77
CA VAL A 41 2.16 3.66 10.47
C VAL A 41 3.34 4.10 9.62
N CYS A 42 3.82 3.21 8.74
CA CYS A 42 4.73 3.57 7.65
C CYS A 42 4.22 2.95 6.35
N ASP A 43 4.20 3.73 5.28
CA ASP A 43 3.92 3.27 3.93
C ASP A 43 5.21 3.29 3.11
N LEU A 44 5.72 2.12 2.75
CA LEU A 44 6.97 1.94 2.01
C LEU A 44 6.69 1.90 0.50
N GLY A 45 7.39 2.76 -0.26
CA GLY A 45 7.09 2.98 -1.68
C GLY A 45 5.78 3.74 -1.85
N THR A 46 5.60 4.82 -1.10
CA THR A 46 4.32 5.53 -0.98
C THR A 46 3.84 6.21 -2.26
N GLY A 47 4.74 6.45 -3.23
CA GLY A 47 4.43 7.20 -4.44
C GLY A 47 3.86 8.58 -4.12
N CYS A 48 2.73 8.92 -4.72
CA CYS A 48 2.04 10.19 -4.45
C CYS A 48 1.32 10.24 -3.08
N GLY A 49 1.52 9.24 -2.21
CA GLY A 49 0.96 9.21 -0.87
C GLY A 49 -0.51 8.77 -0.79
N ILE A 50 -1.00 8.06 -1.78
CA ILE A 50 -2.42 7.67 -1.85
C ILE A 50 -2.87 6.85 -0.64
N ILE A 51 -2.08 5.84 -0.18
CA ILE A 51 -2.44 5.00 0.96
C ILE A 51 -2.51 5.83 2.26
N PRO A 52 -1.48 6.63 2.62
CA PRO A 52 -1.57 7.57 3.74
C PRO A 52 -2.79 8.50 3.68
N LEU A 53 -3.11 9.05 2.52
CA LEU A 53 -4.25 9.96 2.35
C LEU A 53 -5.61 9.26 2.48
N ILE A 54 -5.74 8.01 2.00
CA ILE A 54 -6.93 7.18 2.25
C ILE A 54 -7.08 6.90 3.76
N MET A 55 -5.97 6.60 4.45
CA MET A 55 -6.00 6.39 5.89
C MET A 55 -6.45 7.65 6.64
N GLN A 56 -5.97 8.83 6.24
CA GLN A 56 -6.43 10.11 6.80
C GLN A 56 -7.92 10.36 6.57
N LYS A 57 -8.42 10.01 5.37
CA LYS A 57 -9.84 10.11 5.06
C LYS A 57 -10.70 9.23 5.97
N LYS A 58 -10.25 7.99 6.23
CA LYS A 58 -11.02 6.95 6.93
C LYS A 58 -10.97 7.10 8.44
N LEU A 59 -9.77 7.10 9.01
CA LEU A 59 -9.49 7.21 10.45
C LEU A 59 -8.03 7.64 10.63
N PRO A 60 -7.73 8.92 10.90
CA PRO A 60 -6.36 9.40 10.99
C PRO A 60 -5.51 8.58 11.98
N PRO A 61 -4.40 7.95 11.56
CA PRO A 61 -3.43 7.36 12.47
C PRO A 61 -2.73 8.43 13.33
N GLN A 62 -2.06 8.01 14.41
CA GLN A 62 -1.28 8.92 15.26
C GLN A 62 -0.18 9.63 14.44
N VAL A 63 0.49 8.87 13.57
CA VAL A 63 1.47 9.36 12.60
C VAL A 63 1.61 8.35 11.47
N THR A 64 1.82 8.84 10.24
CA THR A 64 2.13 8.01 9.07
C THR A 64 3.40 8.51 8.41
N TYR A 65 4.46 7.70 8.42
CA TYR A 65 5.67 7.96 7.65
C TYR A 65 5.43 7.47 6.21
N ALA A 66 5.50 8.38 5.26
CA ALA A 66 5.28 8.10 3.83
C ALA A 66 6.63 8.13 3.12
N VAL A 67 7.19 6.95 2.85
CA VAL A 67 8.58 6.77 2.39
C VAL A 67 8.63 6.41 0.92
N ASP A 68 9.42 7.13 0.15
CA ASP A 68 9.75 6.78 -1.24
C ASP A 68 11.17 7.22 -1.56
N ILE A 69 11.86 6.47 -2.42
CA ILE A 69 13.20 6.81 -2.88
C ILE A 69 13.17 7.92 -3.94
N GLN A 70 12.03 8.13 -4.60
CA GLN A 70 11.87 9.08 -5.67
C GLN A 70 11.48 10.46 -5.12
N GLU A 71 12.37 11.43 -5.29
CA GLU A 71 12.13 12.82 -4.86
C GLU A 71 10.85 13.41 -5.49
N GLY A 72 10.59 13.12 -6.78
CA GLY A 72 9.38 13.57 -7.47
C GLY A 72 8.08 13.00 -6.90
N ALA A 73 8.09 11.79 -6.34
CA ALA A 73 6.96 11.20 -5.65
C ALA A 73 6.69 11.92 -4.32
N ILE A 74 7.74 12.17 -3.55
CA ILE A 74 7.65 12.90 -2.29
C ILE A 74 7.22 14.36 -2.49
N GLU A 75 7.68 15.00 -3.57
CA GLU A 75 7.22 16.35 -3.94
C GLU A 75 5.72 16.36 -4.25
N GLN A 76 5.22 15.40 -5.02
CA GLN A 76 3.78 15.26 -5.27
C GLN A 76 2.98 15.07 -3.98
N LEU A 77 3.47 14.23 -3.06
CA LEU A 77 2.85 14.08 -1.75
C LEU A 77 2.79 15.40 -1.00
N ARG A 78 3.89 16.16 -0.94
CA ARG A 78 3.93 17.48 -0.28
C ARG A 78 2.91 18.45 -0.88
N LEU A 79 2.83 18.54 -2.21
CA LEU A 79 1.84 19.37 -2.91
C LEU A 79 0.39 18.94 -2.58
N GLY A 80 0.15 17.62 -2.49
CA GLY A 80 -1.15 17.09 -2.05
C GLY A 80 -1.49 17.49 -0.60
N LEU A 81 -0.51 17.41 0.31
CA LEU A 81 -0.66 17.79 1.71
C LEU A 81 -0.88 19.29 1.91
N GLU A 82 -0.16 20.15 1.17
CA GLU A 82 -0.34 21.59 1.20
C GLU A 82 -1.76 22.03 0.82
N LYS A 83 -2.38 21.29 -0.12
CA LYS A 83 -3.76 21.53 -0.55
C LYS A 83 -4.78 20.91 0.39
N SER A 84 -4.38 20.01 1.27
CA SER A 84 -5.27 19.24 2.14
C SER A 84 -5.30 19.79 3.55
N GLU A 85 -6.47 19.77 4.19
CA GLU A 85 -6.62 20.02 5.62
C GLU A 85 -6.32 18.75 6.41
N THR A 86 -5.05 18.29 6.42
CA THR A 86 -4.64 17.05 7.10
C THR A 86 -3.30 17.23 7.82
N ALA A 87 -3.11 16.45 8.88
CA ALA A 87 -1.88 16.44 9.66
C ALA A 87 -1.45 15.00 9.98
N GLY A 88 -0.22 14.82 10.46
CA GLY A 88 0.27 13.51 10.90
C GLY A 88 0.82 12.62 9.79
N ILE A 89 0.88 13.08 8.53
CA ILE A 89 1.65 12.43 7.47
C ILE A 89 3.02 13.10 7.38
N VAL A 90 4.08 12.29 7.43
CA VAL A 90 5.49 12.73 7.38
C VAL A 90 6.10 12.20 6.07
N PRO A 91 6.28 13.04 5.03
CA PRO A 91 6.95 12.65 3.81
C PRO A 91 8.45 12.42 4.03
N VAL A 92 8.97 11.28 3.61
CA VAL A 92 10.37 10.88 3.76
C VAL A 92 10.92 10.45 2.41
N CYS A 93 11.94 11.16 1.91
CA CYS A 93 12.70 10.75 0.73
C CYS A 93 13.88 9.89 1.17
N ALA A 94 13.79 8.57 1.04
CA ALA A 94 14.83 7.64 1.47
C ALA A 94 14.75 6.29 0.77
N ASP A 95 15.88 5.59 0.66
CA ASP A 95 15.93 4.18 0.27
C ASP A 95 15.51 3.33 1.49
N LEU A 96 14.45 2.55 1.33
CA LEU A 96 13.95 1.67 2.41
C LEU A 96 14.99 0.62 2.86
N LYS A 97 15.97 0.28 2.02
CA LYS A 97 17.04 -0.66 2.37
C LYS A 97 18.00 -0.09 3.40
N GLU A 98 18.28 1.21 3.32
CA GLU A 98 19.19 1.91 4.22
C GLU A 98 18.46 2.53 5.41
N LEU A 99 17.12 2.70 5.27
CA LEU A 99 16.29 3.51 6.15
C LEU A 99 16.74 4.98 6.16
N TRP A 100 16.23 5.78 7.07
CA TRP A 100 16.55 7.21 7.18
C TRP A 100 16.95 7.56 8.59
N GLU A 101 17.65 8.68 8.76
CA GLU A 101 18.01 9.21 10.08
C GLU A 101 16.74 9.49 10.89
N GLY A 102 16.66 8.98 12.11
CA GLY A 102 15.50 9.10 12.96
C GLY A 102 14.36 8.15 12.63
N ALA A 103 14.58 7.13 11.77
CA ALA A 103 13.60 6.08 11.51
C ALA A 103 13.10 5.45 12.83
N PRO A 104 11.78 5.23 12.99
CA PRO A 104 11.19 4.71 14.24
C PRO A 104 11.40 3.21 14.40
N LEU A 105 12.64 2.77 14.58
CA LEU A 105 13.02 1.36 14.68
C LEU A 105 12.32 0.68 15.85
N GLY A 106 11.65 -0.45 15.53
CA GLY A 106 10.94 -1.25 16.53
C GLY A 106 9.73 -0.55 17.19
N GLN A 107 9.19 0.51 16.60
CA GLN A 107 8.11 1.31 17.21
C GLN A 107 6.79 1.27 16.44
N LEU A 108 6.79 0.84 15.17
CA LEU A 108 5.59 0.91 14.34
C LEU A 108 4.61 -0.22 14.63
N ASP A 109 3.34 0.13 14.58
CA ASP A 109 2.21 -0.81 14.70
C ASP A 109 1.90 -1.48 13.36
N LEU A 110 2.08 -0.73 12.26
CA LEU A 110 1.75 -1.16 10.91
C LEU A 110 2.77 -0.63 9.89
N VAL A 111 3.17 -1.49 8.98
CA VAL A 111 3.83 -1.12 7.73
C VAL A 111 2.94 -1.56 6.58
N THR A 112 2.74 -0.70 5.58
CA THR A 112 2.09 -1.02 4.32
C THR A 112 3.09 -0.93 3.18
N CYS A 113 2.90 -1.73 2.13
CA CYS A 113 3.63 -1.61 0.89
C CYS A 113 2.78 -2.10 -0.28
N ASN A 114 2.58 -1.25 -1.28
CA ASN A 114 2.04 -1.61 -2.57
C ASN A 114 3.18 -1.59 -3.60
N PRO A 115 4.00 -2.65 -3.69
CA PRO A 115 5.18 -2.64 -4.53
C PRO A 115 4.79 -2.64 -6.01
N PRO A 116 5.60 -2.04 -6.91
CA PRO A 116 5.40 -2.18 -8.33
C PRO A 116 5.55 -3.65 -8.73
N TYR A 117 4.54 -4.21 -9.40
CA TYR A 117 4.57 -5.58 -9.90
C TYR A 117 4.49 -5.63 -11.42
N LYS A 118 5.25 -6.55 -12.06
CA LYS A 118 5.20 -6.74 -13.50
C LYS A 118 3.79 -7.11 -13.94
N VAL A 119 3.26 -6.37 -14.90
CA VAL A 119 2.08 -6.77 -15.65
C VAL A 119 2.53 -7.77 -16.72
N ASN A 120 2.55 -9.07 -16.39
CA ASN A 120 2.64 -10.10 -17.40
C ASN A 120 1.31 -10.11 -18.18
N ASN A 121 1.32 -9.82 -19.48
CA ASN A 121 0.21 -9.77 -20.42
C ASN A 121 -0.43 -8.40 -20.69
N ALA A 122 0.37 -7.41 -21.05
CA ALA A 122 -0.12 -6.33 -21.88
C ALA A 122 0.61 -6.41 -23.23
N GLY A 123 -0.09 -6.89 -24.22
CA GLY A 123 0.38 -6.74 -25.60
C GLY A 123 0.72 -5.27 -25.85
N PHE A 124 1.90 -5.01 -26.46
CA PHE A 124 2.37 -3.70 -26.92
C PHE A 124 2.23 -2.50 -25.95
N GLN A 125 2.43 -2.67 -24.65
CA GLN A 125 2.75 -1.53 -23.81
C GLN A 125 4.21 -1.13 -24.02
N SER A 126 4.44 0.17 -24.19
CA SER A 126 5.71 0.71 -24.66
C SER A 126 6.91 0.15 -23.87
N VAL A 127 8.00 -0.13 -24.57
CA VAL A 127 9.31 -0.54 -24.04
C VAL A 127 9.75 0.34 -22.85
N ILE A 128 9.35 1.61 -22.84
CA ILE A 128 9.60 2.59 -21.77
C ILE A 128 8.91 2.20 -20.46
N THR A 129 7.67 1.72 -20.49
CA THR A 129 6.93 1.32 -19.27
C THR A 129 7.51 0.02 -18.70
N ALA A 130 7.84 -0.95 -19.54
CA ALA A 130 8.50 -2.19 -19.12
C ALA A 130 9.90 -1.93 -18.52
N GLN A 131 10.66 -0.98 -19.07
CA GLN A 131 11.96 -0.58 -18.53
C GLN A 131 11.85 0.18 -17.19
N LYS A 132 10.84 1.04 -17.03
CA LYS A 132 10.58 1.71 -15.76
C LYS A 132 10.23 0.70 -14.66
N ILE A 133 9.31 -0.23 -14.93
CA ILE A 133 8.91 -1.30 -14.00
C ILE A 133 10.09 -2.21 -13.66
N ALA A 134 10.87 -2.63 -14.66
CA ALA A 134 12.07 -3.45 -14.44
C ALA A 134 13.12 -2.73 -13.57
N ARG A 135 13.31 -1.42 -13.74
CA ARG A 135 14.20 -0.62 -12.87
C ARG A 135 13.71 -0.60 -11.42
N HIS A 136 12.41 -0.49 -11.18
CA HIS A 136 11.85 -0.50 -9.81
C HIS A 136 11.99 -1.87 -9.15
N GLU A 137 11.80 -2.99 -9.86
CA GLU A 137 12.06 -4.34 -9.32
C GLU A 137 13.55 -4.61 -9.07
N ILE A 138 14.46 -3.98 -9.82
CA ILE A 138 15.91 -4.03 -9.58
C ILE A 138 16.27 -3.21 -8.33
N LEU A 139 15.55 -2.12 -8.07
CA LEU A 139 15.83 -1.21 -6.96
C LEU A 139 15.26 -1.70 -5.62
N CYS A 140 14.13 -2.44 -5.62
CA CYS A 140 13.47 -2.90 -4.40
C CYS A 140 12.76 -4.23 -4.63
N THR A 141 13.18 -5.26 -3.90
CA THR A 141 12.55 -6.58 -3.88
C THR A 141 11.57 -6.70 -2.72
N ILE A 142 10.72 -7.73 -2.75
CA ILE A 142 9.83 -8.03 -1.60
C ILE A 142 10.63 -8.43 -0.35
N ASP A 143 11.82 -8.99 -0.53
CA ASP A 143 12.74 -9.29 0.56
C ASP A 143 13.23 -8.01 1.24
N ASP A 144 13.61 -6.98 0.49
CA ASP A 144 14.00 -5.67 1.00
C ASP A 144 12.86 -5.02 1.80
N VAL A 145 11.61 -5.12 1.31
CA VAL A 145 10.41 -4.63 2.02
C VAL A 145 10.24 -5.34 3.36
N CYS A 146 10.36 -6.67 3.37
CA CYS A 146 10.24 -7.46 4.60
C CYS A 146 11.38 -7.16 5.58
N ALA A 147 12.61 -6.99 5.10
CA ALA A 147 13.76 -6.60 5.92
C ALA A 147 13.58 -5.22 6.57
N ALA A 148 13.14 -4.23 5.81
CA ALA A 148 12.83 -2.90 6.33
C ALA A 148 11.68 -2.93 7.34
N ALA A 149 10.59 -3.62 7.01
CA ALA A 149 9.45 -3.78 7.90
C ALA A 149 9.83 -4.46 9.21
N GLN A 150 10.68 -5.49 9.17
CA GLN A 150 11.17 -6.17 10.36
C GLN A 150 11.90 -5.21 11.32
N LYS A 151 12.71 -4.30 10.79
CA LYS A 151 13.43 -3.31 11.60
C LYS A 151 12.50 -2.24 12.18
N LEU A 152 11.51 -1.79 11.42
CA LEU A 152 10.58 -0.73 11.79
C LEU A 152 9.50 -1.20 12.77
N LEU A 153 8.96 -2.41 12.58
CA LEU A 153 7.86 -2.94 13.37
C LEU A 153 8.28 -3.28 14.81
N LYS A 154 7.43 -2.92 15.76
CA LYS A 154 7.50 -3.46 17.11
C LYS A 154 7.14 -4.95 17.12
N PHE A 155 7.45 -5.67 18.21
CA PHE A 155 6.94 -7.02 18.42
C PHE A 155 5.40 -7.03 18.34
N GLY A 156 4.86 -7.94 17.51
CA GLY A 156 3.42 -8.00 17.24
C GLY A 156 2.89 -6.93 16.29
N GLY A 157 3.75 -6.05 15.76
CA GLY A 157 3.43 -5.14 14.67
C GLY A 157 3.18 -5.89 13.36
N ARG A 158 2.50 -5.27 12.40
CA ARG A 158 1.98 -5.92 11.20
C ARG A 158 2.55 -5.31 9.93
N LEU A 159 2.84 -6.18 8.95
CA LEU A 159 3.15 -5.80 7.56
C LEU A 159 1.96 -6.20 6.69
N CYS A 160 1.38 -5.25 5.95
CA CYS A 160 0.36 -5.50 4.93
C CYS A 160 0.91 -5.19 3.55
N VAL A 161 0.79 -6.15 2.63
CA VAL A 161 1.28 -6.06 1.25
C VAL A 161 0.19 -6.55 0.30
N CYS A 162 0.09 -5.95 -0.88
CA CYS A 162 -0.62 -6.53 -2.01
C CYS A 162 0.37 -6.93 -3.10
N ASN A 163 0.03 -7.99 -3.85
CA ASN A 163 0.83 -8.43 -5.00
C ASN A 163 0.02 -9.32 -5.95
N ARG A 164 0.63 -9.71 -7.06
CA ARG A 164 0.05 -10.65 -8.02
C ARG A 164 0.06 -12.09 -7.47
N PRO A 165 -0.97 -12.91 -7.74
CA PRO A 165 -1.05 -14.29 -7.23
C PRO A 165 0.18 -15.14 -7.54
N GLU A 166 0.83 -14.91 -8.67
CA GLU A 166 2.04 -15.63 -9.09
C GLU A 166 3.23 -15.40 -8.16
N ARG A 167 3.19 -14.31 -7.36
CA ARG A 167 4.25 -13.96 -6.40
C ARG A 167 3.93 -14.36 -4.96
N LEU A 168 2.81 -15.08 -4.74
CA LEU A 168 2.36 -15.40 -3.38
C LEU A 168 3.39 -16.21 -2.59
N SER A 169 4.00 -17.22 -3.22
CA SER A 169 5.05 -18.03 -2.59
C SER A 169 6.28 -17.22 -2.19
N ASP A 170 6.70 -16.28 -3.06
CA ASP A 170 7.85 -15.42 -2.80
C ASP A 170 7.58 -14.47 -1.63
N VAL A 171 6.37 -13.88 -1.59
CA VAL A 171 5.97 -12.97 -0.50
C VAL A 171 5.89 -13.71 0.83
N ILE A 172 5.30 -14.92 0.86
CA ILE A 172 5.24 -15.74 2.08
C ILE A 172 6.65 -16.12 2.53
N PHE A 173 7.51 -16.54 1.61
CA PHE A 173 8.90 -16.89 1.93
C PHE A 173 9.67 -15.70 2.51
N ALA A 174 9.60 -14.53 1.86
CA ALA A 174 10.26 -13.32 2.35
C ALA A 174 9.76 -12.89 3.74
N MET A 175 8.44 -12.89 3.96
CA MET A 175 7.88 -12.59 5.28
C MET A 175 8.45 -13.52 6.36
N LYS A 176 8.43 -14.84 6.13
CA LYS A 176 8.92 -15.84 7.10
C LYS A 176 10.42 -15.72 7.33
N SER A 177 11.21 -15.42 6.30
CA SER A 177 12.67 -15.22 6.42
C SER A 177 13.03 -14.02 7.29
N HIS A 178 12.12 -13.07 7.46
CA HIS A 178 12.31 -11.86 8.28
C HIS A 178 11.47 -11.85 9.57
N ASP A 179 11.12 -13.01 10.14
CA ASP A 179 10.34 -13.15 11.38
C ASP A 179 8.97 -12.43 11.33
N ILE A 180 8.38 -12.36 10.15
CA ILE A 180 7.03 -11.82 9.93
C ILE A 180 6.13 -12.98 9.52
N GLU A 181 5.38 -13.54 10.47
CA GLU A 181 4.52 -14.70 10.21
C GLU A 181 3.23 -14.29 9.50
N PRO A 182 2.91 -14.85 8.30
CA PRO A 182 1.65 -14.58 7.60
C PRO A 182 0.44 -14.95 8.46
N LYS A 183 -0.53 -14.04 8.57
CA LYS A 183 -1.71 -14.18 9.45
C LYS A 183 -3.03 -14.11 8.74
N ARG A 184 -3.14 -13.28 7.68
CA ARG A 184 -4.35 -13.15 6.87
C ARG A 184 -3.98 -13.08 5.40
N LEU A 185 -4.78 -13.74 4.58
CA LEU A 185 -4.68 -13.72 3.13
C LEU A 185 -6.07 -13.51 2.54
N ARG A 186 -6.18 -12.62 1.58
CA ARG A 186 -7.41 -12.38 0.83
C ARG A 186 -7.11 -12.25 -0.66
N PHE A 187 -7.82 -13.00 -1.49
CA PHE A 187 -7.73 -12.88 -2.94
C PHE A 187 -8.77 -11.88 -3.47
N VAL A 188 -8.43 -11.21 -4.57
CA VAL A 188 -9.29 -10.26 -5.25
C VAL A 188 -9.46 -10.69 -6.70
N SER A 189 -10.71 -10.82 -7.15
CA SER A 189 -11.08 -11.10 -8.54
C SER A 189 -12.04 -10.05 -9.07
N LYS A 190 -12.20 -10.00 -10.37
CA LYS A 190 -13.24 -9.14 -10.95
C LYS A 190 -14.64 -9.66 -10.59
N ASN A 191 -14.88 -10.95 -10.76
CA ASN A 191 -16.12 -11.66 -10.46
C ASN A 191 -15.81 -13.12 -10.05
N ALA A 192 -16.82 -13.93 -9.81
CA ALA A 192 -16.66 -15.33 -9.39
C ALA A 192 -16.11 -16.25 -10.49
N GLU A 193 -16.19 -15.87 -11.75
CA GLU A 193 -15.79 -16.67 -12.91
C GLU A 193 -14.31 -16.42 -13.30
N GLU A 194 -13.74 -15.29 -12.86
CA GLU A 194 -12.35 -14.92 -13.19
C GLU A 194 -11.38 -15.30 -12.06
N ALA A 195 -10.21 -15.79 -12.44
CA ALA A 195 -9.12 -16.03 -11.51
C ALA A 195 -8.72 -14.74 -10.75
N PRO A 196 -8.21 -14.85 -9.53
CA PRO A 196 -7.68 -13.71 -8.80
C PRO A 196 -6.57 -13.00 -9.58
N TRP A 197 -6.59 -11.68 -9.60
CA TRP A 197 -5.57 -10.84 -10.20
C TRP A 197 -4.69 -10.13 -9.16
N LEU A 198 -5.13 -10.14 -7.90
CA LEU A 198 -4.43 -9.54 -6.77
C LEU A 198 -4.65 -10.42 -5.54
N PHE A 199 -3.69 -10.42 -4.63
CA PHE A 199 -3.89 -10.83 -3.25
C PHE A 199 -3.45 -9.74 -2.29
N LEU A 200 -4.05 -9.76 -1.10
CA LEU A 200 -3.74 -8.94 0.05
C LEU A 200 -3.26 -9.88 1.15
N ILE A 201 -2.11 -9.61 1.74
CA ILE A 201 -1.55 -10.44 2.81
C ILE A 201 -1.10 -9.59 3.99
N GLU A 202 -1.40 -10.05 5.19
CA GLU A 202 -0.91 -9.48 6.43
C GLU A 202 -0.01 -10.49 7.14
N GLY A 203 1.20 -10.07 7.48
CA GLY A 203 2.08 -10.79 8.38
C GLY A 203 2.27 -10.04 9.70
N LYS A 204 2.62 -10.77 10.77
CA LYS A 204 2.81 -10.22 12.12
C LYS A 204 4.17 -10.61 12.66
N LYS A 205 4.97 -9.62 13.07
CA LYS A 205 6.33 -9.82 13.61
C LYS A 205 6.31 -10.62 14.91
N GLY A 206 7.15 -11.64 14.98
CA GLY A 206 7.32 -12.48 16.16
C GLY A 206 6.09 -13.31 16.50
N SER A 207 5.22 -13.61 15.54
CA SER A 207 3.98 -14.36 15.76
C SER A 207 4.16 -15.86 15.50
N LYS A 208 3.29 -16.67 16.13
CA LYS A 208 3.20 -18.11 15.87
C LYS A 208 2.47 -18.38 14.54
N PRO A 209 2.68 -19.57 13.90
CA PRO A 209 1.96 -19.97 12.70
C PRO A 209 0.43 -19.84 12.80
N PHE A 210 -0.29 -20.16 11.79
CA PHE A 210 -1.73 -20.09 11.48
C PHE A 210 -2.11 -18.81 10.69
N MET A 211 -2.28 -19.03 9.39
CA MET A 211 -2.82 -18.02 8.47
C MET A 211 -4.30 -18.29 8.22
N LYS A 212 -5.13 -17.26 8.34
CA LYS A 212 -6.53 -17.28 7.94
C LYS A 212 -6.64 -16.81 6.49
N VAL A 213 -7.31 -17.62 5.66
CA VAL A 213 -7.75 -17.17 4.33
C VAL A 213 -9.15 -16.57 4.49
N GLU A 214 -9.31 -15.33 4.07
CA GLU A 214 -10.57 -14.61 4.12
C GLU A 214 -11.40 -14.88 2.85
N PRO A 215 -12.72 -14.69 2.89
CA PRO A 215 -13.55 -14.77 1.69
C PRO A 215 -13.01 -13.89 0.57
N GLN A 216 -13.04 -14.40 -0.65
CA GLN A 216 -12.58 -13.68 -1.83
C GLN A 216 -13.36 -12.39 -2.04
N LEU A 217 -12.67 -11.31 -2.38
CA LEU A 217 -13.28 -10.04 -2.73
C LEU A 217 -13.55 -9.99 -4.24
N TYR A 218 -14.78 -9.68 -4.61
CA TYR A 218 -15.14 -9.43 -6.00
C TYR A 218 -15.36 -7.93 -6.19
N ILE A 219 -14.71 -7.35 -7.23
CA ILE A 219 -14.81 -5.90 -7.47
C ILE A 219 -15.98 -5.53 -8.37
N ARG A 220 -16.60 -6.51 -9.04
CA ARG A 220 -17.77 -6.31 -9.91
C ARG A 220 -18.94 -7.18 -9.47
N SER A 221 -20.14 -6.66 -9.69
CA SER A 221 -21.44 -7.34 -9.66
C SER A 221 -22.08 -7.25 -11.04
N GLU A 222 -23.24 -7.86 -11.22
CA GLU A 222 -24.03 -7.78 -12.45
C GLU A 222 -24.34 -6.33 -12.88
N ASN A 223 -24.49 -5.43 -11.89
CA ASN A 223 -24.89 -4.04 -12.09
C ASN A 223 -23.71 -3.02 -12.00
N GLY A 224 -22.45 -3.47 -12.13
CA GLY A 224 -21.28 -2.58 -12.06
C GLY A 224 -20.29 -2.93 -10.95
N SER A 225 -19.87 -1.95 -10.16
CA SER A 225 -19.01 -2.18 -9.00
C SER A 225 -19.75 -2.93 -7.89
N SER A 226 -19.07 -3.87 -7.21
CA SER A 226 -19.65 -4.58 -6.08
C SER A 226 -19.95 -3.61 -4.91
N GLU A 227 -20.94 -3.95 -4.09
CA GLU A 227 -21.25 -3.16 -2.88
C GLU A 227 -20.05 -3.08 -1.92
N GLU A 228 -19.26 -4.15 -1.83
CA GLU A 228 -18.07 -4.16 -0.99
C GLU A 228 -17.01 -3.18 -1.50
N LEU A 229 -16.75 -3.14 -2.82
CA LEU A 229 -15.82 -2.16 -3.39
C LEU A 229 -16.33 -0.73 -3.20
N GLN A 230 -17.64 -0.49 -3.38
CA GLN A 230 -18.23 0.82 -3.15
C GLN A 230 -18.03 1.27 -1.69
N LYS A 231 -18.25 0.38 -0.71
CA LYS A 231 -17.99 0.66 0.71
C LYS A 231 -16.51 1.00 0.96
N ILE A 232 -15.58 0.31 0.31
CA ILE A 232 -14.14 0.59 0.42
C ILE A 232 -13.81 2.01 -0.09
N TYR A 233 -14.42 2.45 -1.18
CA TYR A 233 -14.23 3.81 -1.70
C TYR A 233 -14.96 4.88 -0.86
N ASP A 234 -16.13 4.55 -0.34
CA ASP A 234 -16.99 5.49 0.40
C ASP A 234 -16.62 5.61 1.89
N THR A 235 -15.85 4.66 2.45
CA THR A 235 -15.38 4.74 3.83
C THR A 235 -14.70 6.09 4.08
N GLY A 236 -15.31 6.93 4.95
CA GLY A 236 -14.90 8.31 5.23
C GLY A 236 -15.89 9.37 4.72
N LYS A 237 -16.99 9.00 4.06
CA LYS A 237 -18.15 9.90 3.97
C LYS A 237 -18.88 9.82 5.32
N GLU A 238 -18.94 10.94 6.02
CA GLU A 238 -19.75 11.07 7.22
C GLU A 238 -21.16 10.57 6.95
N GLN A 239 -21.63 9.60 7.73
CA GLN A 239 -23.04 9.36 7.85
C GLN A 239 -23.62 10.59 8.56
N VAL A 240 -24.21 11.49 7.78
CA VAL A 240 -25.05 12.58 8.28
C VAL A 240 -26.38 12.00 8.75
#